data_1e68d325861073abe3f7745e6ff5a417
#
_entry.id   1e68d325861073abe3f7745e6ff5a417
#
_cell.length_a   1.000
_cell.length_b   1.000
_cell.length_c   1.000
_cell.angle_alpha   90.00
_cell.angle_beta   90.00
_cell.angle_gamma   90.00
#
_symmetry.space_group_name_H-M   'P 1'
#
loop_
_entity.id
_entity.type
_entity.pdbx_description
1 polymer ?
#
loop_
_entity_poly.entity_id
_entity_poly.type
_entity_poly.pdbx_seq_one_letter_code
_entity_poly.pdbx_strand_id
1 'polypeptide(L)'
;RSTRTGNHHINLAPYGIFQGSNGQSAIIGALSAKTWGALCKVMNKPELEADPRFVSNDKRVENLRTLIGVIEGWLKSFEDIDDAVNLLIDAGVPCGKVYNQDDILKDPHYNTCKWFTDMPMADGMKSVRSRKFPTDPMEFSAFEPVYKKAPALGENNVEVIGELGYSEEEILAMEKEWEDAFYTKTNYN
;
A
#
# COMPACT_ATOMS: atom_id res chain seq x y z
N ARG A 1 -25.52 14.49 3.14
CA ARG A 1 -24.67 13.39 3.64
C ARG A 1 -23.56 13.19 2.63
N SER A 2 -22.29 13.20 3.07
CA SER A 2 -21.17 12.82 2.20
C SER A 2 -21.26 11.33 1.89
N THR A 3 -21.18 10.98 0.61
CA THR A 3 -21.15 9.60 0.14
C THR A 3 -19.71 9.24 -0.28
N ARG A 4 -19.45 7.98 -0.55
CA ARG A 4 -18.17 7.55 -1.12
C ARG A 4 -17.99 8.16 -2.51
N THR A 5 -16.80 8.73 -2.75
CA THR A 5 -16.48 9.42 -4.02
C THR A 5 -15.65 8.56 -4.98
N GLY A 6 -15.31 7.33 -4.59
CA GLY A 6 -14.41 6.46 -5.35
C GLY A 6 -12.96 6.95 -5.27
N ASN A 7 -12.26 6.89 -6.40
CA ASN A 7 -10.84 7.19 -6.50
C ASN A 7 -10.51 8.68 -6.70
N HIS A 8 -11.50 9.56 -6.73
CA HIS A 8 -11.33 10.98 -7.05
C HIS A 8 -11.91 11.88 -5.96
N HIS A 9 -11.29 13.05 -5.78
CA HIS A 9 -11.76 14.04 -4.82
C HIS A 9 -13.07 14.68 -5.29
N ILE A 10 -13.99 14.95 -4.33
CA ILE A 10 -15.35 15.43 -4.64
C ILE A 10 -15.38 16.87 -5.19
N ASN A 11 -14.45 17.72 -4.74
CA ASN A 11 -14.48 19.17 -5.02
C ASN A 11 -13.23 19.66 -5.76
N LEU A 12 -12.28 18.78 -6.09
CA LEU A 12 -11.01 19.14 -6.73
C LEU A 12 -10.74 18.24 -7.93
N ALA A 13 -10.37 18.82 -9.07
CA ALA A 13 -10.09 18.08 -10.29
C ALA A 13 -9.00 18.77 -11.16
N PRO A 14 -8.04 17.96 -11.71
CA PRO A 14 -7.87 16.53 -11.44
C PRO A 14 -7.16 16.29 -10.10
N TYR A 15 -7.77 15.48 -9.24
CA TYR A 15 -7.15 15.01 -8.01
C TYR A 15 -7.68 13.61 -7.67
N GLY A 16 -6.85 12.59 -7.85
CA GLY A 16 -7.26 11.20 -7.64
C GLY A 16 -6.33 10.20 -8.28
N ILE A 17 -6.79 8.94 -8.33
CA ILE A 17 -6.08 7.82 -8.94
C ILE A 17 -6.63 7.58 -10.34
N PHE A 18 -5.75 7.54 -11.33
CA PHE A 18 -6.04 7.34 -12.74
C PHE A 18 -5.41 6.04 -13.23
N GLN A 19 -6.14 5.31 -14.08
CA GLN A 19 -5.73 4.00 -14.59
C GLN A 19 -4.83 4.15 -15.82
N GLY A 20 -3.69 3.46 -15.79
CA GLY A 20 -2.82 3.25 -16.94
C GLY A 20 -3.06 1.93 -17.64
N SER A 21 -2.04 1.45 -18.36
CA SER A 21 -1.99 0.11 -18.96
C SER A 21 -1.69 -0.96 -17.91
N ASN A 22 -1.93 -2.23 -18.26
CA ASN A 22 -1.48 -3.41 -17.50
C ASN A 22 -1.89 -3.42 -16.01
N GLY A 23 -3.02 -2.78 -15.65
CA GLY A 23 -3.49 -2.68 -14.28
C GLY A 23 -2.70 -1.70 -13.39
N GLN A 24 -1.76 -0.96 -13.96
CA GLN A 24 -1.01 0.08 -13.29
C GLN A 24 -1.87 1.34 -13.07
N SER A 25 -1.52 2.14 -12.07
CA SER A 25 -2.24 3.36 -11.74
C SER A 25 -1.30 4.44 -11.24
N ALA A 26 -1.65 5.70 -11.48
CA ALA A 26 -0.96 6.85 -10.90
C ALA A 26 -1.92 7.76 -10.15
N ILE A 27 -1.46 8.32 -9.04
CA ILE A 27 -2.14 9.45 -8.39
C ILE A 27 -1.65 10.74 -9.04
N ILE A 28 -2.56 11.66 -9.38
CA ILE A 28 -2.25 12.96 -9.99
C ILE A 28 -3.04 14.04 -9.28
N GLY A 29 -2.36 15.17 -8.96
CA GLY A 29 -2.96 16.33 -8.31
C GLY A 29 -2.59 17.64 -9.01
N ALA A 30 -3.28 18.02 -10.08
CA ALA A 30 -3.01 19.25 -10.85
C ALA A 30 -4.04 20.36 -10.55
N LEU A 31 -3.97 20.93 -9.36
CA LEU A 31 -5.03 21.79 -8.80
C LEU A 31 -4.87 23.28 -9.14
N SER A 32 -3.64 23.78 -9.21
CA SER A 32 -3.37 25.17 -9.57
C SER A 32 -3.40 25.38 -11.09
N ALA A 33 -3.60 26.62 -11.55
CA ALA A 33 -3.51 26.95 -12.97
C ALA A 33 -2.15 26.53 -13.56
N LYS A 34 -1.06 26.70 -12.80
CA LYS A 34 0.29 26.30 -13.21
C LYS A 34 0.40 24.79 -13.43
N THR A 35 -0.05 23.98 -12.45
CA THR A 35 0.06 22.52 -12.52
C THR A 35 -0.94 21.93 -13.54
N TRP A 36 -2.13 22.56 -13.70
CA TRP A 36 -3.08 22.18 -14.74
C TRP A 36 -2.51 22.43 -16.14
N GLY A 37 -1.97 23.64 -16.40
CA GLY A 37 -1.32 23.94 -17.68
C GLY A 37 -0.12 23.03 -17.97
N ALA A 38 0.68 22.70 -16.93
CA ALA A 38 1.79 21.75 -17.08
C ALA A 38 1.27 20.35 -17.50
N LEU A 39 0.23 19.85 -16.84
CA LEU A 39 -0.40 18.57 -17.19
C LEU A 39 -0.92 18.57 -18.64
N CYS A 40 -1.61 19.63 -19.06
CA CYS A 40 -2.11 19.76 -20.44
C CYS A 40 -0.97 19.71 -21.46
N LYS A 41 0.15 20.39 -21.18
CA LYS A 41 1.33 20.40 -22.06
C LYS A 41 2.00 19.02 -22.14
N VAL A 42 2.19 18.34 -21.00
CA VAL A 42 2.78 16.99 -20.97
C VAL A 42 1.92 15.99 -21.75
N MET A 43 0.59 16.10 -21.65
CA MET A 43 -0.33 15.28 -22.45
C MET A 43 -0.36 15.65 -23.94
N ASN A 44 0.39 16.69 -24.36
CA ASN A 44 0.32 17.28 -25.70
C ASN A 44 -1.11 17.73 -26.07
N LYS A 45 -1.82 18.30 -25.10
CA LYS A 45 -3.20 18.79 -25.23
C LYS A 45 -3.35 20.19 -24.61
N PRO A 46 -2.56 21.20 -25.04
CA PRO A 46 -2.60 22.54 -24.45
C PRO A 46 -3.96 23.23 -24.65
N GLU A 47 -4.75 22.81 -25.64
CA GLU A 47 -6.09 23.32 -25.91
C GLU A 47 -7.07 23.07 -24.74
N LEU A 48 -6.80 22.11 -23.87
CA LEU A 48 -7.64 21.83 -22.71
C LEU A 48 -7.64 22.98 -21.69
N GLU A 49 -6.58 23.82 -21.68
CA GLU A 49 -6.53 24.97 -20.77
C GLU A 49 -7.64 25.98 -21.06
N ALA A 50 -8.00 26.15 -22.35
CA ALA A 50 -9.02 27.06 -22.80
C ALA A 50 -10.38 26.39 -23.08
N ASP A 51 -10.48 25.07 -22.93
CA ASP A 51 -11.73 24.34 -23.13
C ASP A 51 -12.77 24.76 -22.07
N PRO A 52 -13.97 25.23 -22.47
CA PRO A 52 -15.02 25.63 -21.52
C PRO A 52 -15.40 24.58 -20.47
N ARG A 53 -15.15 23.31 -20.76
CA ARG A 53 -15.41 22.20 -19.82
C ARG A 53 -14.35 22.09 -18.73
N PHE A 54 -13.14 22.69 -18.92
CA PHE A 54 -11.99 22.48 -18.06
C PHE A 54 -11.31 23.76 -17.58
N VAL A 55 -11.79 24.93 -18.01
CA VAL A 55 -11.19 26.24 -17.76
C VAL A 55 -11.08 26.62 -16.27
N SER A 56 -11.92 26.06 -15.40
CA SER A 56 -11.87 26.26 -13.95
C SER A 56 -11.98 24.94 -13.19
N ASN A 57 -11.59 24.94 -11.90
CA ASN A 57 -11.77 23.77 -11.05
C ASN A 57 -13.21 23.26 -11.07
N ASP A 58 -14.18 24.15 -10.89
CA ASP A 58 -15.59 23.79 -10.86
C ASP A 58 -16.03 23.13 -12.16
N LYS A 59 -15.59 23.68 -13.29
CA LYS A 59 -15.86 23.09 -14.61
C LYS A 59 -15.20 21.73 -14.79
N ARG A 60 -13.99 21.53 -14.28
CA ARG A 60 -13.34 20.22 -14.28
C ARG A 60 -14.06 19.21 -13.40
N VAL A 61 -14.58 19.63 -12.23
CA VAL A 61 -15.39 18.79 -11.34
C VAL A 61 -16.72 18.41 -11.99
N GLU A 62 -17.43 19.38 -12.61
CA GLU A 62 -18.67 19.11 -13.35
C GLU A 62 -18.45 18.09 -14.50
N ASN A 63 -17.30 18.16 -15.16
CA ASN A 63 -16.95 17.32 -16.30
C ASN A 63 -15.93 16.21 -15.95
N LEU A 64 -15.89 15.80 -14.67
CA LEU A 64 -14.86 14.91 -14.14
C LEU A 64 -14.73 13.59 -14.93
N ARG A 65 -15.83 12.96 -15.31
CA ARG A 65 -15.79 11.70 -16.09
C ARG A 65 -15.09 11.85 -17.43
N THR A 66 -15.35 12.95 -18.13
CA THR A 66 -14.70 13.26 -19.41
C THR A 66 -13.22 13.50 -19.19
N LEU A 67 -12.87 14.26 -18.14
CA LEU A 67 -11.48 14.55 -17.79
C LEU A 67 -10.70 13.29 -17.43
N ILE A 68 -11.30 12.38 -16.64
CA ILE A 68 -10.71 11.07 -16.33
C ILE A 68 -10.39 10.32 -17.62
N GLY A 69 -11.34 10.22 -18.55
CA GLY A 69 -11.13 9.54 -19.82
C GLY A 69 -9.97 10.12 -20.66
N VAL A 70 -9.80 11.44 -20.62
CA VAL A 70 -8.69 12.12 -21.32
C VAL A 70 -7.35 11.76 -20.67
N ILE A 71 -7.24 11.85 -19.35
CA ILE A 71 -6.00 11.56 -18.60
C ILE A 71 -5.65 10.07 -18.72
N GLU A 72 -6.62 9.19 -18.49
CA GLU A 72 -6.39 7.75 -18.58
C GLU A 72 -6.07 7.30 -20.01
N GLY A 73 -6.67 7.93 -21.03
CA GLY A 73 -6.32 7.68 -22.42
C GLY A 73 -4.85 7.99 -22.72
N TRP A 74 -4.33 9.06 -22.13
CA TRP A 74 -2.91 9.40 -22.24
C TRP A 74 -2.04 8.43 -21.42
N LEU A 75 -2.39 8.12 -20.18
CA LEU A 75 -1.64 7.15 -19.35
C LEU A 75 -1.57 5.77 -20.00
N LYS A 76 -2.63 5.33 -20.65
CA LYS A 76 -2.71 4.05 -21.35
C LYS A 76 -1.87 3.97 -22.63
N SER A 77 -1.32 5.09 -23.11
CA SER A 77 -0.36 5.09 -24.22
C SER A 77 1.06 4.66 -23.81
N PHE A 78 1.31 4.52 -22.51
CA PHE A 78 2.58 4.03 -21.97
C PHE A 78 2.45 2.55 -21.59
N GLU A 79 3.47 1.77 -21.88
CA GLU A 79 3.56 0.37 -21.45
C GLU A 79 3.87 0.30 -19.94
N ASP A 80 4.80 1.16 -19.47
CA ASP A 80 5.11 1.35 -18.07
C ASP A 80 4.64 2.75 -17.61
N ILE A 81 3.86 2.78 -16.54
CA ILE A 81 3.32 4.02 -15.99
C ILE A 81 4.41 4.92 -15.40
N ASP A 82 5.55 4.36 -15.03
CA ASP A 82 6.69 5.12 -14.50
C ASP A 82 7.21 6.12 -15.55
N ASP A 83 7.16 5.81 -16.84
CA ASP A 83 7.53 6.74 -17.91
C ASP A 83 6.62 7.99 -17.90
N ALA A 84 5.31 7.79 -17.77
CA ALA A 84 4.34 8.90 -17.68
C ALA A 84 4.52 9.70 -16.39
N VAL A 85 4.75 9.01 -15.26
CA VAL A 85 4.96 9.64 -13.94
C VAL A 85 6.22 10.50 -13.96
N ASN A 86 7.32 10.03 -14.56
CA ASN A 86 8.55 10.79 -14.68
C ASN A 86 8.37 12.07 -15.51
N LEU A 87 7.65 12.00 -16.64
CA LEU A 87 7.32 13.17 -17.45
C LEU A 87 6.50 14.21 -16.65
N LEU A 88 5.58 13.77 -15.80
CA LEU A 88 4.78 14.64 -14.96
C LEU A 88 5.62 15.28 -13.84
N ILE A 89 6.51 14.51 -13.21
CA ILE A 89 7.44 15.01 -12.18
C ILE A 89 8.35 16.09 -12.76
N ASP A 90 8.95 15.83 -13.92
CA ASP A 90 9.84 16.78 -14.60
C ASP A 90 9.12 18.09 -14.97
N ALA A 91 7.83 18.02 -15.26
CA ALA A 91 6.99 19.19 -15.52
C ALA A 91 6.47 19.87 -14.23
N GLY A 92 6.80 19.36 -13.06
CA GLY A 92 6.38 19.89 -11.77
C GLY A 92 4.90 19.65 -11.45
N VAL A 93 4.31 18.60 -12.00
CA VAL A 93 2.96 18.15 -11.65
C VAL A 93 3.04 17.18 -10.48
N PRO A 94 2.39 17.44 -9.34
CA PRO A 94 2.33 16.50 -8.22
C PRO A 94 1.68 15.19 -8.64
N CYS A 95 2.45 14.11 -8.62
CA CYS A 95 2.00 12.78 -8.99
C CYS A 95 2.89 11.70 -8.39
N GLY A 96 2.45 10.45 -8.51
CA GLY A 96 3.22 9.27 -8.14
C GLY A 96 2.53 7.99 -8.61
N LYS A 97 3.31 6.93 -8.81
CA LYS A 97 2.78 5.58 -9.06
C LYS A 97 2.03 5.08 -7.84
N VAL A 98 0.95 4.37 -8.06
CA VAL A 98 0.29 3.59 -7.00
C VAL A 98 1.01 2.25 -6.89
N TYR A 99 1.78 2.09 -5.82
CA TYR A 99 2.58 0.90 -5.58
C TYR A 99 1.75 -0.28 -5.12
N ASN A 100 2.07 -1.46 -5.61
CA ASN A 100 1.71 -2.72 -4.99
C ASN A 100 2.83 -3.18 -4.03
N GLN A 101 2.63 -4.31 -3.36
CA GLN A 101 3.59 -4.81 -2.38
C GLN A 101 4.96 -5.14 -3.01
N ASP A 102 4.98 -5.69 -4.21
CA ASP A 102 6.22 -6.03 -4.91
C ASP A 102 6.99 -4.77 -5.34
N ASP A 103 6.30 -3.71 -5.75
CA ASP A 103 6.90 -2.42 -6.07
C ASP A 103 7.62 -1.86 -4.84
N ILE A 104 6.95 -1.85 -3.66
CA ILE A 104 7.53 -1.37 -2.41
C ILE A 104 8.79 -2.15 -2.03
N LEU A 105 8.76 -3.48 -2.11
CA LEU A 105 9.90 -4.32 -1.75
C LEU A 105 11.10 -4.17 -2.68
N LYS A 106 10.89 -3.73 -3.91
CA LYS A 106 11.94 -3.51 -4.92
C LYS A 106 12.47 -2.08 -4.94
N ASP A 107 11.71 -1.13 -4.39
CA ASP A 107 12.07 0.29 -4.45
C ASP A 107 13.36 0.57 -3.64
N PRO A 108 14.38 1.18 -4.26
CA PRO A 108 15.65 1.49 -3.60
C PRO A 108 15.49 2.39 -2.38
N HIS A 109 14.51 3.29 -2.35
CA HIS A 109 14.27 4.19 -1.23
C HIS A 109 13.92 3.41 0.05
N TYR A 110 12.95 2.49 -0.04
CA TYR A 110 12.54 1.67 1.10
C TYR A 110 13.64 0.73 1.58
N ASN A 111 14.48 0.24 0.66
CA ASN A 111 15.64 -0.58 1.01
C ASN A 111 16.75 0.25 1.69
N THR A 112 17.00 1.49 1.24
CA THR A 112 17.99 2.39 1.85
C THR A 112 17.55 2.80 3.26
N CYS A 113 16.27 3.06 3.46
CA CYS A 113 15.70 3.43 4.76
C CYS A 113 15.54 2.23 5.71
N LYS A 114 15.92 1.02 5.31
CA LYS A 114 15.80 -0.22 6.10
C LYS A 114 14.39 -0.46 6.64
N TRP A 115 13.35 -0.09 5.89
CA TRP A 115 11.95 -0.20 6.33
C TRP A 115 11.43 -1.64 6.39
N PHE A 116 12.23 -2.56 5.90
CA PHE A 116 11.93 -3.99 5.97
C PHE A 116 13.13 -4.78 6.49
N THR A 117 12.85 -5.74 7.36
CA THR A 117 13.82 -6.72 7.83
C THR A 117 13.36 -8.13 7.50
N ASP A 118 14.32 -9.04 7.39
CA ASP A 118 14.01 -10.46 7.35
C ASP A 118 13.76 -10.96 8.78
N MET A 119 12.51 -11.34 9.04
CA MET A 119 12.11 -11.87 10.34
C MET A 119 12.32 -13.39 10.38
N PRO A 120 12.99 -13.91 11.42
CA PRO A 120 13.01 -15.36 11.64
C PRO A 120 11.59 -15.88 11.80
N MET A 121 11.27 -16.99 11.12
CA MET A 121 9.97 -17.61 11.21
C MET A 121 9.92 -18.61 12.38
N ALA A 122 8.75 -18.79 12.97
CA ALA A 122 8.55 -19.85 13.96
C ALA A 122 8.74 -21.23 13.32
N ASP A 123 9.26 -22.18 14.10
CA ASP A 123 9.50 -23.53 13.63
C ASP A 123 8.18 -24.17 13.15
N GLY A 124 8.20 -24.84 12.00
CA GLY A 124 7.02 -25.47 11.40
C GLY A 124 6.22 -24.60 10.43
N MET A 125 6.45 -23.29 10.34
CA MET A 125 5.82 -22.43 9.34
C MET A 125 6.44 -22.61 7.93
N LYS A 126 5.92 -23.58 7.15
CA LYS A 126 6.44 -23.90 5.81
C LYS A 126 5.79 -23.11 4.66
N SER A 127 4.72 -22.37 4.93
CA SER A 127 3.86 -21.80 3.88
C SER A 127 4.02 -20.30 3.64
N VAL A 128 4.85 -19.58 4.37
CA VAL A 128 5.00 -18.15 4.23
C VAL A 128 5.96 -17.81 3.09
N ARG A 129 5.46 -17.13 2.05
CA ARG A 129 6.20 -16.78 0.85
C ARG A 129 7.24 -15.68 1.04
N SER A 130 7.06 -14.80 2.04
CA SER A 130 7.96 -13.70 2.33
C SER A 130 8.24 -13.66 3.83
N ARG A 131 9.51 -13.46 4.16
CA ARG A 131 9.98 -13.24 5.54
C ARG A 131 10.22 -11.77 5.84
N LYS A 132 9.91 -10.88 4.90
CA LYS A 132 10.12 -9.45 5.11
C LYS A 132 8.97 -8.86 5.92
N PHE A 133 9.34 -8.22 7.01
CA PHE A 133 8.42 -7.50 7.91
C PHE A 133 8.79 -6.03 7.96
N PRO A 134 7.79 -5.13 8.10
CA PRO A 134 8.07 -3.73 8.36
C PRO A 134 8.87 -3.58 9.65
N THR A 135 9.88 -2.74 9.62
CA THR A 135 10.64 -2.34 10.81
C THR A 135 9.90 -1.26 11.59
N ASP A 136 10.45 -0.90 12.75
CA ASP A 136 10.00 0.28 13.47
C ASP A 136 10.21 1.53 12.58
N PRO A 137 9.19 2.39 12.41
CA PRO A 137 9.32 3.63 11.62
C PRO A 137 10.17 4.69 12.32
N MET A 138 10.57 4.47 13.57
CA MET A 138 11.41 5.37 14.34
C MET A 138 12.85 4.87 14.38
N GLU A 139 13.79 5.77 14.13
CA GLU A 139 15.19 5.52 14.34
C GLU A 139 15.60 6.04 15.74
N PHE A 140 16.26 5.16 16.51
CA PHE A 140 16.75 5.50 17.85
C PHE A 140 18.28 5.66 17.81
N SER A 141 18.78 6.80 18.30
CA SER A 141 20.21 7.05 18.37
C SER A 141 20.91 6.26 19.49
N ALA A 142 20.16 5.76 20.47
CA ALA A 142 20.69 5.10 21.66
C ALA A 142 20.75 3.58 21.57
N PHE A 143 19.98 2.96 20.68
CA PHE A 143 19.92 1.50 20.48
C PHE A 143 19.36 1.15 19.11
N GLU A 144 19.68 -0.04 18.62
CA GLU A 144 19.02 -0.63 17.45
C GLU A 144 17.92 -1.59 17.90
N PRO A 145 16.71 -1.52 17.31
CA PRO A 145 15.63 -2.46 17.62
C PRO A 145 16.05 -3.91 17.27
N VAL A 146 15.74 -4.83 18.16
CA VAL A 146 16.00 -6.26 17.94
C VAL A 146 14.71 -6.96 17.54
N TYR A 147 14.71 -7.53 16.33
CA TYR A 147 13.57 -8.28 15.81
C TYR A 147 13.75 -9.76 16.07
N LYS A 148 12.78 -10.37 16.76
CA LYS A 148 12.78 -11.79 17.11
C LYS A 148 11.60 -12.50 16.44
N LYS A 149 11.73 -13.82 16.24
CA LYS A 149 10.60 -14.64 15.77
C LYS A 149 9.44 -14.52 16.76
N ALA A 150 8.22 -14.57 16.24
CA ALA A 150 7.05 -14.78 17.11
C ALA A 150 7.12 -16.19 17.72
N PRO A 151 6.70 -16.37 18.97
CA PRO A 151 6.62 -17.69 19.55
C PRO A 151 5.64 -18.59 18.79
N ALA A 152 5.93 -19.87 18.72
CA ALA A 152 4.98 -20.85 18.23
C ALA A 152 3.81 -21.01 19.20
N LEU A 153 2.71 -21.61 18.73
CA LEU A 153 1.57 -21.90 19.59
C LEU A 153 2.02 -22.83 20.73
N GLY A 154 1.81 -22.39 21.96
CA GLY A 154 2.19 -23.13 23.17
C GLY A 154 3.67 -23.06 23.57
N GLU A 155 4.54 -22.40 22.79
CA GLU A 155 6.00 -22.35 23.06
C GLU A 155 6.35 -21.87 24.47
N ASN A 156 5.52 -21.01 25.07
CA ASN A 156 5.75 -20.44 26.39
C ASN A 156 4.80 -21.00 27.47
N ASN A 157 4.01 -22.06 27.21
CA ASN A 157 3.03 -22.56 28.15
C ASN A 157 3.66 -22.99 29.45
N VAL A 158 4.77 -23.72 29.41
CA VAL A 158 5.47 -24.19 30.61
C VAL A 158 5.95 -23.02 31.49
N GLU A 159 6.50 -21.98 30.87
CA GLU A 159 6.96 -20.77 31.55
C GLU A 159 5.77 -20.02 32.20
N VAL A 160 4.79 -19.65 31.37
CA VAL A 160 3.68 -18.77 31.80
C VAL A 160 2.72 -19.45 32.74
N ILE A 161 2.36 -20.72 32.51
CA ILE A 161 1.44 -21.47 33.38
C ILE A 161 2.16 -21.92 34.63
N GLY A 162 3.46 -22.23 34.54
CA GLY A 162 4.30 -22.56 35.68
C GLY A 162 4.39 -21.42 36.69
N GLU A 163 4.35 -20.15 36.28
CA GLU A 163 4.27 -19.01 37.23
C GLU A 163 2.99 -19.01 38.08
N LEU A 164 1.94 -19.68 37.61
CA LEU A 164 0.68 -19.85 38.36
C LEU A 164 0.75 -21.02 39.37
N GLY A 165 1.87 -21.75 39.43
CA GLY A 165 2.12 -22.82 40.39
C GLY A 165 1.80 -24.23 39.88
N TYR A 166 1.51 -24.39 38.58
CA TYR A 166 1.34 -25.71 37.98
C TYR A 166 2.70 -26.36 37.68
N SER A 167 2.79 -27.67 37.88
CA SER A 167 3.95 -28.45 37.47
C SER A 167 4.01 -28.67 35.96
N GLU A 168 5.18 -28.93 35.43
CA GLU A 168 5.37 -29.25 34.00
C GLU A 168 4.51 -30.46 33.58
N GLU A 169 4.37 -31.47 34.42
CA GLU A 169 3.53 -32.64 34.13
C GLU A 169 2.04 -32.27 34.01
N GLU A 170 1.54 -31.39 34.87
CA GLU A 170 0.16 -30.89 34.78
C GLU A 170 -0.05 -30.05 33.54
N ILE A 171 0.92 -29.21 33.16
CA ILE A 171 0.84 -28.37 31.95
C ILE A 171 0.82 -29.23 30.67
N LEU A 172 1.69 -30.24 30.60
CA LEU A 172 1.71 -31.15 29.44
C LEU A 172 0.41 -31.98 29.35
N ALA A 173 -0.20 -32.34 30.49
CA ALA A 173 -1.50 -33.00 30.47
C ALA A 173 -2.61 -32.08 29.94
N MET A 174 -2.62 -30.81 30.34
CA MET A 174 -3.55 -29.81 29.82
C MET A 174 -3.34 -29.58 28.32
N GLU A 175 -2.11 -29.47 27.83
CA GLU A 175 -1.80 -29.28 26.41
C GLU A 175 -2.36 -30.44 25.57
N LYS A 176 -2.20 -31.66 26.04
CA LYS A 176 -2.76 -32.82 25.35
C LYS A 176 -4.28 -32.80 25.31
N GLU A 177 -4.95 -32.40 26.39
CA GLU A 177 -6.40 -32.22 26.40
C GLU A 177 -6.87 -31.15 25.41
N TRP A 178 -6.14 -30.02 25.31
CA TRP A 178 -6.46 -28.96 24.38
C TRP A 178 -6.26 -29.38 22.93
N GLU A 179 -5.21 -30.10 22.59
CA GLU A 179 -4.99 -30.67 21.27
C GLU A 179 -6.12 -31.61 20.86
N ASP A 180 -6.48 -32.53 21.73
CA ASP A 180 -7.58 -33.49 21.50
C ASP A 180 -8.91 -32.75 21.30
N ALA A 181 -9.19 -31.73 22.10
CA ALA A 181 -10.39 -30.89 21.95
C ALA A 181 -10.41 -30.08 20.68
N PHE A 182 -9.27 -29.55 20.23
CA PHE A 182 -9.16 -28.79 18.99
C PHE A 182 -9.39 -29.67 17.77
N TYR A 183 -8.73 -30.82 17.68
CA TYR A 183 -8.90 -31.76 16.56
C TYR A 183 -10.29 -32.38 16.49
N THR A 184 -10.94 -32.55 17.63
CA THR A 184 -12.32 -33.07 17.68
C THR A 184 -13.35 -32.06 17.19
N LYS A 185 -13.10 -30.75 17.40
CA LYS A 185 -14.00 -29.66 16.98
C LYS A 185 -13.78 -29.20 15.54
N THR A 186 -12.60 -29.42 14.95
CA THR A 186 -12.27 -28.97 13.58
C THR A 186 -12.65 -29.97 12.49
N ASN A 187 -13.18 -31.13 12.83
CA ASN A 187 -13.83 -32.01 11.86
C ASN A 187 -15.22 -31.48 11.48
N TYR A 188 -15.25 -30.27 10.88
CA TYR A 188 -16.39 -29.82 10.12
C TYR A 188 -16.36 -30.50 8.74
N ASN A 189 -17.31 -31.44 8.53
CA ASN A 189 -17.69 -32.00 7.24
C ASN A 189 -18.18 -30.88 6.30
#